data_1799489a42d6fbf98900b415e4606d5b
#
_entry.id   1799489a42d6fbf98900b415e4606d5b
#
_cell.length_a   1.000
_cell.length_b   1.000
_cell.length_c   1.000
_cell.angle_alpha   90.00
_cell.angle_beta   90.00
_cell.angle_gamma   90.00
#
_symmetry.space_group_name_H-M   'P 1'
#
loop_
_entity.id
_entity.type
_entity.pdbx_description
1 polymer ?
#
loop_
_entity_poly.entity_id
_entity_poly.type
_entity_poly.pdbx_seq_one_letter_code
_entity_poly.pdbx_strand_id
1 'polypeptide(L)'
;DVCSSDLLSSFTSGEIRKAFQNLLDSSKKDNLYEEAKARAQADWLVGLNLTRLFTLRHGDVIRVGRVQTPTLKLIVDLDNKIDHFKPEPFYEVYADFKEGFQAKWIHEKQSRFTKREDAEKIVNKCDGKSGRITKLETKEKSTERPLLYSLDTLQKDANRIYGYGAAEVLDIAQSLYETQKLITYPRTDSNYLSSEMKHLVPGYIDMISTIDQYKATSEQLSEQGLTINSRMINDSKISDHHAIIVTENIKNHDLSKLSVREKNILHLIITRMLCAVAKPFRYNETS
;
A
#
# COMPACT_ATOMS: atom_id res chain seq x y z
N ASP A 1 -4.05 17.62 25.06
CA ASP A 1 -5.12 17.62 24.06
C ASP A 1 -4.94 16.42 23.15
N VAL A 2 -5.58 15.32 23.53
CA VAL A 2 -5.79 14.23 22.54
C VAL A 2 -6.69 14.84 21.49
N CYS A 3 -6.17 15.04 20.29
CA CYS A 3 -6.93 15.62 19.21
C CYS A 3 -8.14 14.74 18.96
N SER A 4 -9.35 15.24 19.21
CA SER A 4 -10.60 14.47 19.04
C SER A 4 -10.77 13.90 17.63
N SER A 5 -10.02 14.44 16.66
CA SER A 5 -9.97 13.94 15.28
C SER A 5 -9.38 12.53 15.18
N ASP A 6 -8.45 12.18 16.07
CA ASP A 6 -7.77 10.85 16.03
C ASP A 6 -8.64 9.72 16.62
N LEU A 7 -9.76 10.06 17.24
CA LEU A 7 -10.71 9.10 17.80
C LEU A 7 -11.90 8.79 16.88
N LEU A 8 -12.06 9.56 15.81
CA LEU A 8 -13.18 9.44 14.88
C LEU A 8 -12.71 8.82 13.56
N SER A 9 -13.32 7.73 13.14
CA SER A 9 -13.04 7.12 11.84
C SER A 9 -13.52 7.96 10.66
N SER A 10 -14.48 8.86 10.88
CA SER A 10 -14.91 9.86 9.89
C SER A 10 -15.53 11.08 10.56
N PHE A 11 -15.55 12.23 9.86
CA PHE A 11 -16.21 13.46 10.31
C PHE A 11 -17.64 13.58 9.79
N THR A 12 -18.31 12.48 9.54
CA THR A 12 -19.75 12.49 9.23
C THR A 12 -20.57 12.79 10.49
N SER A 13 -21.72 13.44 10.32
CA SER A 13 -22.59 13.79 11.46
C SER A 13 -23.07 12.54 12.22
N GLY A 14 -23.21 11.40 11.54
CA GLY A 14 -23.59 10.12 12.14
C GLY A 14 -22.52 9.58 13.07
N GLU A 15 -21.27 9.53 12.62
CA GLU A 15 -20.13 9.04 13.42
C GLU A 15 -19.83 9.98 14.62
N ILE A 16 -19.93 11.28 14.45
CA ILE A 16 -19.77 12.23 15.55
C ILE A 16 -20.80 11.98 16.65
N ARG A 17 -22.09 11.83 16.31
CA ARG A 17 -23.14 11.52 17.29
C ARG A 17 -22.91 10.22 18.01
N LYS A 18 -22.53 9.16 17.27
CA LYS A 18 -22.23 7.83 17.80
C LYS A 18 -21.07 7.88 18.80
N ALA A 19 -20.01 8.62 18.48
CA ALA A 19 -18.87 8.78 19.36
C ALA A 19 -19.26 9.49 20.68
N PHE A 20 -20.03 10.56 20.63
CA PHE A 20 -20.51 11.24 21.83
C PHE A 20 -21.48 10.42 22.69
N GLN A 21 -22.21 9.49 22.08
CA GLN A 21 -23.09 8.56 22.81
C GLN A 21 -22.33 7.42 23.50
N ASN A 22 -21.09 7.12 23.05
CA ASN A 22 -20.28 6.00 23.51
C ASN A 22 -18.98 6.45 24.16
N LEU A 23 -18.99 7.55 24.90
CA LEU A 23 -17.84 8.03 25.64
C LEU A 23 -17.37 6.99 26.67
N LEU A 24 -16.08 6.75 26.69
CA LEU A 24 -15.43 5.85 27.65
C LEU A 24 -15.01 6.61 28.89
N ASP A 25 -15.03 5.96 30.04
CA ASP A 25 -14.42 6.47 31.25
C ASP A 25 -12.91 6.64 31.07
N SER A 26 -12.35 7.80 31.47
CA SER A 26 -10.94 8.14 31.30
C SER A 26 -10.00 7.16 31.98
N SER A 27 -10.39 6.56 33.11
CA SER A 27 -9.60 5.58 33.86
C SER A 27 -9.23 4.34 33.03
N LYS A 28 -10.03 3.99 32.03
CA LYS A 28 -9.74 2.90 31.10
C LYS A 28 -8.53 3.19 30.18
N LYS A 29 -8.06 4.44 30.15
CA LYS A 29 -6.95 4.89 29.31
C LYS A 29 -5.70 5.28 30.10
N ASP A 30 -5.68 5.10 31.42
CA ASP A 30 -4.55 5.49 32.28
C ASP A 30 -3.24 4.77 31.86
N ASN A 31 -3.29 3.48 31.56
CA ASN A 31 -2.11 2.73 31.11
C ASN A 31 -1.59 3.25 29.76
N LEU A 32 -2.48 3.61 28.84
CA LEU A 32 -2.12 4.18 27.54
C LEU A 32 -1.48 5.58 27.71
N TYR A 33 -1.99 6.37 28.65
CA TYR A 33 -1.39 7.66 29.01
C TYR A 33 0.03 7.49 29.57
N GLU A 34 0.25 6.58 30.51
CA GLU A 34 1.58 6.35 31.09
C GLU A 34 2.56 5.79 30.04
N GLU A 35 2.11 4.94 29.13
CA GLU A 35 2.92 4.50 27.97
C GLU A 35 3.34 5.68 27.09
N ALA A 36 2.39 6.54 26.71
CA ALA A 36 2.65 7.71 25.86
C ALA A 36 3.63 8.68 26.56
N LYS A 37 3.45 8.91 27.85
CA LYS A 37 4.33 9.73 28.69
C LYS A 37 5.75 9.15 28.80
N ALA A 38 5.88 7.87 29.04
CA ALA A 38 7.19 7.19 29.10
C ALA A 38 7.92 7.31 27.75
N ARG A 39 7.21 7.10 26.64
CA ARG A 39 7.74 7.28 25.27
C ARG A 39 8.23 8.71 25.06
N ALA A 40 7.40 9.72 25.38
CA ALA A 40 7.75 11.13 25.22
C ALA A 40 8.98 11.52 26.06
N GLN A 41 9.06 11.04 27.30
CA GLN A 41 10.21 11.29 28.18
C GLN A 41 11.49 10.61 27.66
N ALA A 42 11.41 9.37 27.18
CA ALA A 42 12.55 8.69 26.59
C ALA A 42 13.04 9.39 25.31
N ASP A 43 12.14 9.78 24.42
CA ASP A 43 12.47 10.53 23.22
C ASP A 43 13.14 11.88 23.55
N TRP A 44 12.62 12.59 24.53
CA TRP A 44 13.19 13.86 24.97
C TRP A 44 14.60 13.69 25.57
N LEU A 45 14.77 12.74 26.50
CA LEU A 45 16.06 12.48 27.15
C LEU A 45 17.14 12.05 26.16
N VAL A 46 16.84 11.07 25.30
CA VAL A 46 17.77 10.56 24.30
C VAL A 46 18.05 11.64 23.23
N GLY A 47 17.00 12.22 22.66
CA GLY A 47 17.10 13.21 21.59
C GLY A 47 17.86 14.46 22.02
N LEU A 48 17.54 15.02 23.18
CA LEU A 48 18.18 16.23 23.70
C LEU A 48 19.67 16.00 24.03
N ASN A 49 19.97 14.95 24.82
CA ASN A 49 21.33 14.72 25.30
C ASN A 49 22.27 14.32 24.15
N LEU A 50 21.84 13.41 23.26
CA LEU A 50 22.68 13.00 22.12
C LEU A 50 22.82 14.10 21.08
N THR A 51 21.76 14.84 20.78
CA THR A 51 21.85 16.01 19.87
C THR A 51 22.86 17.02 20.42
N ARG A 52 22.79 17.35 21.71
CA ARG A 52 23.72 18.28 22.36
C ARG A 52 25.16 17.75 22.35
N LEU A 53 25.37 16.46 22.70
CA LEU A 53 26.68 15.83 22.71
C LEU A 53 27.34 15.88 21.33
N PHE A 54 26.63 15.43 20.30
CA PHE A 54 27.17 15.39 18.94
C PHE A 54 27.37 16.79 18.35
N THR A 55 26.47 17.74 18.63
CA THR A 55 26.60 19.14 18.23
C THR A 55 27.88 19.76 18.83
N LEU A 56 28.10 19.58 20.14
CA LEU A 56 29.31 20.10 20.81
C LEU A 56 30.60 19.45 20.30
N ARG A 57 30.55 18.16 19.98
CA ARG A 57 31.71 17.42 19.48
C ARG A 57 32.11 17.78 18.06
N HIS A 58 31.18 18.12 17.21
CA HIS A 58 31.39 18.34 15.79
C HIS A 58 31.31 19.81 15.36
N GLY A 59 30.83 20.70 16.22
CA GLY A 59 30.71 22.13 15.93
C GLY A 59 29.47 22.54 15.12
N ASP A 60 28.73 21.57 14.58
CA ASP A 60 27.52 21.75 13.80
C ASP A 60 26.32 21.09 14.45
N VAL A 61 25.10 21.57 14.17
CA VAL A 61 23.86 20.98 14.73
C VAL A 61 23.60 19.61 14.15
N ILE A 62 23.93 18.57 14.93
CA ILE A 62 23.65 17.17 14.58
C ILE A 62 22.46 16.68 15.39
N ARG A 63 21.33 16.57 14.73
CA ARG A 63 20.09 16.10 15.35
C ARG A 63 20.10 14.57 15.46
N VAL A 64 19.86 14.09 16.67
CA VAL A 64 19.72 12.66 16.98
C VAL A 64 18.33 12.37 17.49
N GLY A 65 17.72 11.30 17.02
CA GLY A 65 16.40 10.90 17.46
C GLY A 65 16.16 9.40 17.30
N ARG A 66 15.26 8.87 18.09
CA ARG A 66 14.94 7.43 18.16
C ARG A 66 14.46 6.84 16.84
N VAL A 67 13.79 7.64 16.02
CA VAL A 67 13.27 7.20 14.71
C VAL A 67 14.18 7.68 13.58
N GLN A 68 14.49 8.97 13.53
CA GLN A 68 15.22 9.57 12.41
C GLN A 68 16.63 9.00 12.25
N THR A 69 17.36 8.74 13.34
CA THR A 69 18.75 8.25 13.25
C THR A 69 18.82 6.80 12.73
N PRO A 70 18.03 5.84 13.24
CA PRO A 70 17.97 4.50 12.65
C PRO A 70 17.48 4.50 11.19
N THR A 71 16.53 5.37 10.83
CA THR A 71 16.06 5.49 9.44
C THR A 71 17.17 5.98 8.54
N LEU A 72 17.91 7.03 8.96
CA LEU A 72 19.07 7.52 8.22
C LEU A 72 20.13 6.42 8.05
N LYS A 73 20.38 5.63 9.11
CA LYS A 73 21.31 4.50 9.03
C LYS A 73 20.94 3.50 7.94
N LEU A 74 19.65 3.16 7.79
CA LEU A 74 19.20 2.24 6.74
C LEU A 74 19.52 2.78 5.34
N ILE A 75 19.34 4.09 5.14
CA ILE A 75 19.66 4.75 3.86
C ILE A 75 21.17 4.71 3.61
N VAL A 76 21.97 5.11 4.60
CA VAL A 76 23.45 5.10 4.49
C VAL A 76 23.97 3.67 4.26
N ASP A 77 23.42 2.66 4.92
CA ASP A 77 23.81 1.27 4.72
C ASP A 77 23.47 0.79 3.29
N LEU A 78 22.38 1.26 2.71
CA LEU A 78 22.01 0.98 1.32
C LEU A 78 22.94 1.70 0.33
N ASP A 79 23.22 2.98 0.54
CA ASP A 79 24.15 3.76 -0.29
C ASP A 79 25.54 3.11 -0.28
N ASN A 80 26.04 2.72 0.89
CA ASN A 80 27.31 2.00 1.00
C ASN A 80 27.31 0.67 0.20
N LYS A 81 26.20 -0.06 0.19
CA LYS A 81 26.06 -1.28 -0.63
C LYS A 81 26.07 -0.98 -2.12
N ILE A 82 25.47 0.13 -2.53
CA ILE A 82 25.46 0.58 -3.92
C ILE A 82 26.88 1.02 -4.34
N ASP A 83 27.54 1.85 -3.54
CA ASP A 83 28.88 2.36 -3.83
C ASP A 83 29.95 1.26 -3.90
N HIS A 84 29.77 0.22 -3.10
CA HIS A 84 30.69 -0.94 -3.07
C HIS A 84 30.16 -2.13 -3.88
N PHE A 85 29.14 -1.92 -4.71
CA PHE A 85 28.58 -2.99 -5.54
C PHE A 85 29.59 -3.49 -6.55
N LYS A 86 29.86 -4.78 -6.50
CA LYS A 86 30.71 -5.45 -7.50
C LYS A 86 29.81 -6.22 -8.47
N PRO A 87 29.73 -5.79 -9.73
CA PRO A 87 28.94 -6.51 -10.71
C PRO A 87 29.55 -7.88 -10.99
N GLU A 88 28.72 -8.92 -10.88
CA GLU A 88 29.10 -10.27 -11.26
C GLU A 88 28.38 -10.64 -12.57
N PRO A 89 29.13 -10.96 -13.65
CA PRO A 89 28.51 -11.35 -14.89
C PRO A 89 27.84 -12.71 -14.77
N PHE A 90 26.66 -12.84 -15.36
CA PHE A 90 26.00 -14.13 -15.55
C PHE A 90 25.53 -14.25 -17.00
N TYR A 91 25.33 -15.49 -17.44
CA TYR A 91 24.94 -15.79 -18.80
C TYR A 91 23.66 -16.62 -18.78
N GLU A 92 22.74 -16.30 -19.66
CA GLU A 92 21.51 -17.05 -19.89
C GLU A 92 21.49 -17.52 -21.34
N VAL A 93 20.97 -18.71 -21.58
CA VAL A 93 20.85 -19.28 -22.92
C VAL A 93 19.39 -19.29 -23.33
N TYR A 94 19.12 -18.72 -24.48
CA TYR A 94 17.80 -18.71 -25.10
C TYR A 94 17.87 -19.36 -26.47
N ALA A 95 16.81 -20.05 -26.84
CA ALA A 95 16.64 -20.64 -28.17
C ALA A 95 15.44 -20.00 -28.85
N ASP A 96 15.64 -19.42 -30.02
CA ASP A 96 14.58 -18.90 -30.88
C ASP A 96 14.17 -19.99 -31.87
N PHE A 97 12.91 -20.37 -31.83
CA PHE A 97 12.37 -21.42 -32.70
C PHE A 97 11.70 -20.80 -33.93
N LYS A 98 11.78 -21.53 -35.07
CA LYS A 98 11.19 -21.08 -36.34
C LYS A 98 9.67 -20.91 -36.26
N GLU A 99 9.04 -21.57 -35.31
CA GLU A 99 7.60 -21.49 -35.01
C GLU A 99 7.21 -20.19 -34.30
N GLY A 100 8.18 -19.29 -34.00
CA GLY A 100 7.93 -17.96 -33.50
C GLY A 100 7.84 -17.86 -31.98
N PHE A 101 8.39 -18.78 -31.24
CA PHE A 101 8.52 -18.66 -29.79
C PHE A 101 9.98 -18.78 -29.32
N GLN A 102 10.27 -18.24 -28.16
CA GLN A 102 11.56 -18.31 -27.51
C GLN A 102 11.48 -19.20 -26.26
N ALA A 103 12.49 -20.06 -26.06
CA ALA A 103 12.62 -20.85 -24.84
C ALA A 103 13.92 -20.53 -24.12
N LYS A 104 13.86 -20.50 -22.80
CA LYS A 104 15.02 -20.32 -21.92
C LYS A 104 15.52 -21.66 -21.45
N TRP A 105 16.84 -21.85 -21.47
CA TRP A 105 17.46 -23.04 -20.89
C TRP A 105 17.27 -23.08 -19.38
N ILE A 106 16.79 -24.21 -18.88
CA ILE A 106 16.63 -24.48 -17.45
C ILE A 106 17.05 -25.92 -17.21
N HIS A 107 17.90 -26.17 -16.22
CA HIS A 107 18.24 -27.50 -15.76
C HIS A 107 18.02 -27.57 -14.24
N GLU A 108 17.11 -28.41 -13.79
CA GLU A 108 16.60 -28.45 -12.42
C GLU A 108 16.06 -27.07 -12.01
N LYS A 109 16.78 -26.32 -11.14
CA LYS A 109 16.44 -24.94 -10.72
C LYS A 109 17.42 -23.91 -11.25
N GLN A 110 18.44 -24.33 -11.98
CA GLN A 110 19.47 -23.44 -12.53
C GLN A 110 19.01 -22.89 -13.88
N SER A 111 19.05 -21.58 -14.05
CA SER A 111 18.73 -20.91 -15.31
C SER A 111 19.83 -19.93 -15.76
N ARG A 112 20.96 -19.90 -15.03
CA ARG A 112 22.08 -18.98 -15.26
C ARG A 112 23.41 -19.69 -15.12
N PHE A 113 24.37 -19.25 -15.88
CA PHE A 113 25.77 -19.67 -15.80
C PHE A 113 26.62 -18.51 -15.28
N THR A 114 27.58 -18.81 -14.43
CA THR A 114 28.59 -17.83 -13.97
C THR A 114 29.77 -17.72 -14.95
N LYS A 115 29.98 -18.75 -15.77
CA LYS A 115 31.04 -18.77 -16.78
C LYS A 115 30.44 -18.80 -18.17
N ARG A 116 30.95 -17.96 -19.06
CA ARG A 116 30.53 -17.85 -20.46
C ARG A 116 30.73 -19.18 -21.22
N GLU A 117 31.86 -19.83 -20.97
CA GLU A 117 32.21 -21.13 -21.63
C GLU A 117 31.15 -22.22 -21.41
N ASP A 118 30.54 -22.27 -20.22
CA ASP A 118 29.51 -23.27 -19.93
C ASP A 118 28.21 -22.97 -20.65
N ALA A 119 27.84 -21.68 -20.80
CA ALA A 119 26.73 -21.26 -21.63
C ALA A 119 26.97 -21.59 -23.12
N GLU A 120 28.16 -21.30 -23.64
CA GLU A 120 28.55 -21.57 -25.03
C GLU A 120 28.54 -23.09 -25.36
N LYS A 121 28.92 -23.95 -24.42
CA LYS A 121 28.79 -25.44 -24.60
C LYS A 121 27.32 -25.83 -24.86
N ILE A 122 26.38 -25.23 -24.19
CA ILE A 122 24.96 -25.50 -24.39
C ILE A 122 24.50 -24.99 -25.77
N VAL A 123 24.89 -23.74 -26.12
CA VAL A 123 24.56 -23.16 -27.43
C VAL A 123 25.09 -24.10 -28.54
N ASN A 124 26.40 -24.45 -28.53
CA ASN A 124 27.01 -25.31 -29.54
C ASN A 124 26.39 -26.69 -29.62
N LYS A 125 25.86 -27.19 -28.50
CA LYS A 125 25.17 -28.47 -28.46
C LYS A 125 23.78 -28.43 -29.10
N CYS A 126 23.09 -27.29 -29.00
CA CYS A 126 21.68 -27.16 -29.38
C CYS A 126 21.46 -26.44 -30.71
N ASP A 127 22.40 -25.58 -31.13
CA ASP A 127 22.26 -24.75 -32.32
C ASP A 127 22.02 -25.57 -33.59
N GLY A 128 21.04 -25.13 -34.39
CA GLY A 128 20.61 -25.76 -35.62
C GLY A 128 19.95 -27.15 -35.45
N LYS A 129 19.64 -27.56 -34.23
CA LYS A 129 18.99 -28.88 -33.98
C LYS A 129 17.51 -28.70 -33.68
N SER A 130 16.77 -29.80 -33.96
CA SER A 130 15.35 -29.87 -33.63
C SER A 130 15.15 -30.09 -32.12
N GLY A 131 14.25 -29.28 -31.51
CA GLY A 131 13.76 -29.50 -30.16
C GLY A 131 12.50 -30.38 -30.16
N ARG A 132 12.26 -31.06 -29.03
CA ARG A 132 11.03 -31.83 -28.80
C ARG A 132 10.33 -31.31 -27.57
N ILE A 133 9.06 -30.91 -27.69
CA ILE A 133 8.22 -30.60 -26.55
C ILE A 133 7.92 -31.93 -25.82
N THR A 134 8.42 -32.07 -24.61
CA THR A 134 8.24 -33.26 -23.78
C THR A 134 7.10 -33.14 -22.80
N LYS A 135 6.72 -31.90 -22.46
CA LYS A 135 5.65 -31.61 -21.53
C LYS A 135 4.96 -30.28 -21.90
N LEU A 136 3.65 -30.28 -21.87
CA LEU A 136 2.82 -29.09 -22.02
C LEU A 136 1.82 -29.12 -20.88
N GLU A 137 1.92 -28.14 -19.99
CA GLU A 137 0.99 -27.99 -18.87
C GLU A 137 0.29 -26.62 -18.96
N THR A 138 -1.01 -26.64 -18.88
CA THR A 138 -1.82 -25.42 -18.72
C THR A 138 -2.37 -25.40 -17.30
N LYS A 139 -2.07 -24.36 -16.56
CA LYS A 139 -2.58 -24.14 -15.19
C LYS A 139 -3.40 -22.87 -15.14
N GLU A 140 -4.60 -22.96 -14.59
CA GLU A 140 -5.35 -21.77 -14.25
C GLU A 140 -4.68 -21.07 -13.08
N LYS A 141 -4.34 -19.81 -13.26
CA LYS A 141 -3.81 -18.93 -12.23
C LYS A 141 -4.78 -17.78 -11.96
N SER A 142 -4.69 -17.23 -10.77
CA SER A 142 -5.43 -16.03 -10.44
C SER A 142 -4.53 -14.99 -9.81
N THR A 143 -4.74 -13.72 -10.18
CA THR A 143 -4.22 -12.58 -9.45
C THR A 143 -5.28 -12.09 -8.51
N GLU A 144 -4.96 -12.12 -7.23
CA GLU A 144 -5.86 -11.64 -6.19
C GLU A 144 -6.07 -10.13 -6.32
N ARG A 145 -7.27 -9.70 -6.00
CA ARG A 145 -7.61 -8.28 -5.92
C ARG A 145 -6.81 -7.58 -4.83
N PRO A 146 -6.54 -6.28 -4.97
CA PRO A 146 -5.78 -5.53 -4.00
C PRO A 146 -6.56 -5.41 -2.67
N LEU A 147 -5.83 -5.22 -1.57
CA LEU A 147 -6.39 -4.77 -0.32
C LEU A 147 -6.77 -3.29 -0.42
N LEU A 148 -7.61 -2.80 0.49
CA LEU A 148 -7.90 -1.38 0.63
C LEU A 148 -6.63 -0.59 1.01
N TYR A 149 -6.69 0.72 0.98
CA TYR A 149 -5.54 1.54 1.34
C TYR A 149 -5.38 1.72 2.85
N SER A 150 -4.16 1.51 3.32
CA SER A 150 -3.57 2.19 4.48
C SER A 150 -2.86 3.46 4.00
N LEU A 151 -2.38 4.30 4.92
CA LEU A 151 -1.61 5.50 4.55
C LEU A 151 -0.36 5.13 3.74
N ASP A 152 0.42 4.14 4.20
CA ASP A 152 1.65 3.70 3.55
C ASP A 152 1.40 3.22 2.10
N THR A 153 0.37 2.41 1.89
CA THR A 153 0.05 1.89 0.56
C THR A 153 -0.53 2.97 -0.37
N LEU A 154 -1.27 3.94 0.18
CA LEU A 154 -1.73 5.12 -0.58
C LEU A 154 -0.56 6.00 -1.00
N GLN A 155 0.38 6.28 -0.09
CA GLN A 155 1.58 7.07 -0.38
C GLN A 155 2.44 6.41 -1.46
N LYS A 156 2.64 5.09 -1.41
CA LYS A 156 3.39 4.34 -2.43
C LYS A 156 2.77 4.46 -3.82
N ASP A 157 1.45 4.28 -3.93
CA ASP A 157 0.78 4.37 -5.23
C ASP A 157 0.68 5.81 -5.72
N ALA A 158 0.44 6.80 -4.85
CA ALA A 158 0.44 8.20 -5.21
C ALA A 158 1.83 8.68 -5.70
N ASN A 159 2.91 8.20 -5.08
CA ASN A 159 4.26 8.47 -5.55
C ASN A 159 4.52 7.82 -6.91
N ARG A 160 4.18 6.53 -7.06
CA ARG A 160 4.39 5.78 -8.29
C ARG A 160 3.64 6.37 -9.49
N ILE A 161 2.40 6.86 -9.27
CA ILE A 161 1.50 7.29 -10.36
C ILE A 161 1.62 8.80 -10.63
N TYR A 162 1.74 9.61 -9.57
CA TYR A 162 1.72 11.06 -9.66
C TYR A 162 3.01 11.75 -9.23
N GLY A 163 3.99 11.01 -8.66
CA GLY A 163 5.24 11.58 -8.16
C GLY A 163 5.10 12.35 -6.84
N TYR A 164 3.99 12.19 -6.13
CA TYR A 164 3.75 12.93 -4.88
C TYR A 164 4.63 12.41 -3.73
N GLY A 165 5.17 13.32 -2.94
CA GLY A 165 5.92 12.99 -1.74
C GLY A 165 5.01 12.46 -0.62
N ALA A 166 5.57 11.65 0.29
CA ALA A 166 4.79 11.03 1.36
C ALA A 166 4.10 12.07 2.27
N ALA A 167 4.80 13.15 2.66
CA ALA A 167 4.22 14.25 3.45
C ALA A 167 3.09 14.94 2.68
N GLU A 168 3.29 15.23 1.40
CA GLU A 168 2.28 15.86 0.55
C GLU A 168 1.01 15.00 0.45
N VAL A 169 1.15 13.68 0.27
CA VAL A 169 -0.01 12.76 0.24
C VAL A 169 -0.77 12.78 1.56
N LEU A 170 -0.05 12.83 2.69
CA LEU A 170 -0.68 12.94 4.01
C LEU A 170 -1.47 14.24 4.14
N ASP A 171 -0.89 15.37 3.75
CA ASP A 171 -1.56 16.69 3.84
C ASP A 171 -2.82 16.73 2.97
N ILE A 172 -2.76 16.17 1.75
CA ILE A 172 -3.92 16.08 0.86
C ILE A 172 -5.00 15.17 1.47
N ALA A 173 -4.61 14.00 1.97
CA ALA A 173 -5.54 13.08 2.61
C ALA A 173 -6.16 13.67 3.89
N GLN A 174 -5.39 14.45 4.65
CA GLN A 174 -5.90 15.18 5.82
C GLN A 174 -6.95 16.23 5.41
N SER A 175 -6.72 16.97 4.32
CA SER A 175 -7.72 17.90 3.76
C SER A 175 -9.00 17.17 3.34
N LEU A 176 -8.88 16.02 2.63
CA LEU A 176 -10.02 15.20 2.24
C LEU A 176 -10.81 14.66 3.44
N TYR A 177 -10.14 14.39 4.56
CA TYR A 177 -10.76 13.91 5.78
C TYR A 177 -11.40 15.03 6.62
N GLU A 178 -10.64 16.08 6.96
CA GLU A 178 -11.07 17.12 7.89
C GLU A 178 -11.96 18.19 7.23
N THR A 179 -11.53 18.69 6.07
CA THR A 179 -12.17 19.80 5.39
C THR A 179 -13.30 19.32 4.49
N GLN A 180 -13.00 18.39 3.60
CA GLN A 180 -13.95 17.88 2.61
C GLN A 180 -14.86 16.79 3.19
N LYS A 181 -14.41 16.07 4.21
CA LYS A 181 -15.13 14.97 4.88
C LYS A 181 -15.52 13.82 3.92
N LEU A 182 -14.71 13.61 2.89
CA LEU A 182 -14.97 12.66 1.80
C LEU A 182 -14.36 11.28 2.02
N ILE A 183 -13.35 11.20 2.90
CA ILE A 183 -12.68 9.92 3.22
C ILE A 183 -12.68 9.68 4.74
N THR A 184 -12.38 8.45 5.13
CA THR A 184 -12.14 8.07 6.52
C THR A 184 -10.75 8.49 6.97
N TYR A 185 -10.45 8.36 8.27
CA TYR A 185 -9.21 8.80 8.88
C TYR A 185 -7.97 8.26 8.15
N PRO A 186 -7.08 9.13 7.64
CA PRO A 186 -6.02 8.70 6.74
C PRO A 186 -4.80 8.12 7.44
N ARG A 187 -4.57 8.40 8.74
CA ARG A 187 -3.41 7.89 9.46
C ARG A 187 -3.68 6.51 10.03
N THR A 188 -3.94 5.56 9.17
CA THR A 188 -4.16 4.16 9.51
C THR A 188 -3.11 3.26 8.87
N ASP A 189 -2.70 2.24 9.58
CA ASP A 189 -1.85 1.15 9.11
C ASP A 189 -2.67 -0.05 8.57
N SER A 190 -3.99 -0.03 8.81
CA SER A 190 -4.89 -1.10 8.39
C SER A 190 -5.30 -0.99 6.93
N ASN A 191 -5.33 -2.15 6.27
CA ASN A 191 -5.87 -2.33 4.92
C ASN A 191 -7.24 -3.03 4.93
N TYR A 192 -7.89 -3.15 6.10
CA TYR A 192 -9.09 -3.95 6.31
C TYR A 192 -10.23 -3.12 6.90
N LEU A 193 -11.47 -3.59 6.68
CA LEU A 193 -12.68 -3.09 7.34
C LEU A 193 -13.08 -4.04 8.46
N SER A 194 -13.83 -3.54 9.45
CA SER A 194 -14.39 -4.35 10.51
C SER A 194 -15.58 -5.19 10.03
N SER A 195 -15.88 -6.23 10.77
CA SER A 195 -17.07 -7.07 10.52
C SER A 195 -18.38 -6.28 10.57
N GLU A 196 -18.46 -5.27 11.43
CA GLU A 196 -19.59 -4.34 11.52
C GLU A 196 -19.83 -3.54 10.22
N MET A 197 -18.75 -3.25 9.48
CA MET A 197 -18.83 -2.48 8.23
C MET A 197 -19.19 -3.33 7.01
N LYS A 198 -19.18 -4.65 7.14
CA LYS A 198 -19.40 -5.58 6.02
C LYS A 198 -20.70 -5.29 5.25
N HIS A 199 -21.77 -5.03 5.97
CA HIS A 199 -23.09 -4.78 5.38
C HIS A 199 -23.21 -3.40 4.74
N LEU A 200 -22.29 -2.46 5.03
CA LEU A 200 -22.27 -1.10 4.47
C LEU A 200 -21.55 -1.04 3.11
N VAL A 201 -20.69 -2.02 2.81
CA VAL A 201 -19.87 -1.98 1.59
C VAL A 201 -20.68 -1.83 0.30
N PRO A 202 -21.80 -2.56 0.08
CA PRO A 202 -22.63 -2.35 -1.10
C PRO A 202 -23.11 -0.90 -1.23
N GLY A 203 -23.55 -0.30 -0.12
CA GLY A 203 -23.98 1.10 -0.10
C GLY A 203 -22.91 2.10 -0.50
N TYR A 204 -21.64 1.85 -0.13
CA TYR A 204 -20.52 2.69 -0.60
C TYR A 204 -20.30 2.56 -2.11
N ILE A 205 -20.45 1.36 -2.69
CA ILE A 205 -20.32 1.15 -4.14
C ILE A 205 -21.48 1.85 -4.88
N ASP A 206 -22.70 1.79 -4.33
CA ASP A 206 -23.86 2.51 -4.87
C ASP A 206 -23.66 4.04 -4.81
N MET A 207 -23.03 4.56 -3.75
CA MET A 207 -22.68 5.98 -3.67
C MET A 207 -21.65 6.37 -4.71
N ILE A 208 -20.64 5.54 -4.94
CA ILE A 208 -19.63 5.75 -5.97
C ILE A 208 -20.26 5.75 -7.37
N SER A 209 -21.30 4.95 -7.63
CA SER A 209 -22.01 4.90 -8.92
C SER A 209 -22.73 6.21 -9.29
N THR A 210 -22.96 7.10 -8.31
CA THR A 210 -23.51 8.44 -8.59
C THR A 210 -22.54 9.39 -9.26
N ILE A 211 -21.25 9.03 -9.32
CA ILE A 211 -20.20 9.82 -9.98
C ILE A 211 -20.04 9.27 -11.41
N ASP A 212 -20.33 10.09 -12.40
CA ASP A 212 -20.37 9.67 -13.82
C ASP A 212 -19.14 8.86 -14.25
N GLN A 213 -17.95 9.28 -13.81
CA GLN A 213 -16.68 8.61 -14.14
C GLN A 213 -16.62 7.15 -13.69
N TYR A 214 -17.31 6.78 -12.60
CA TYR A 214 -17.26 5.43 -12.00
C TYR A 214 -18.55 4.65 -12.17
N LYS A 215 -19.61 5.29 -12.69
CA LYS A 215 -20.95 4.75 -12.78
C LYS A 215 -20.98 3.36 -13.44
N ALA A 216 -20.52 3.29 -14.69
CA ALA A 216 -20.55 2.05 -15.45
C ALA A 216 -19.81 0.90 -14.76
N THR A 217 -18.63 1.19 -14.18
CA THR A 217 -17.85 0.17 -13.45
C THR A 217 -18.55 -0.28 -12.18
N SER A 218 -19.12 0.64 -11.42
CA SER A 218 -19.82 0.33 -10.17
C SER A 218 -21.07 -0.50 -10.42
N GLU A 219 -21.88 -0.14 -11.42
CA GLU A 219 -23.07 -0.87 -11.84
C GLU A 219 -22.72 -2.30 -12.29
N GLN A 220 -21.71 -2.44 -13.15
CA GLN A 220 -21.22 -3.75 -13.60
C GLN A 220 -20.76 -4.62 -12.44
N LEU A 221 -20.03 -4.07 -11.46
CA LEU A 221 -19.58 -4.81 -10.28
C LEU A 221 -20.77 -5.26 -9.42
N SER A 222 -21.77 -4.40 -9.22
CA SER A 222 -22.98 -4.73 -8.46
C SER A 222 -23.78 -5.84 -9.14
N GLU A 223 -23.94 -5.81 -10.45
CA GLU A 223 -24.59 -6.86 -11.24
C GLU A 223 -23.86 -8.21 -11.17
N GLN A 224 -22.53 -8.19 -11.24
CA GLN A 224 -21.68 -9.40 -11.16
C GLN A 224 -21.59 -9.99 -9.75
N GLY A 225 -22.07 -9.27 -8.74
CA GLY A 225 -21.96 -9.61 -7.33
C GLY A 225 -20.62 -9.21 -6.71
N LEU A 226 -20.69 -8.37 -5.68
CA LEU A 226 -19.53 -7.88 -4.96
C LEU A 226 -18.86 -9.00 -4.15
N THR A 227 -17.54 -9.06 -4.20
CA THR A 227 -16.78 -10.03 -3.40
C THR A 227 -16.32 -9.40 -2.09
N ILE A 228 -17.05 -9.68 -1.01
CA ILE A 228 -16.77 -9.16 0.34
C ILE A 228 -16.45 -10.35 1.25
N ASN A 229 -15.19 -10.61 1.49
CA ASN A 229 -14.71 -11.76 2.27
C ASN A 229 -13.59 -11.36 3.23
N SER A 230 -12.92 -12.33 3.86
CA SER A 230 -11.83 -12.14 4.83
C SER A 230 -10.63 -11.37 4.29
N ARG A 231 -10.50 -11.19 2.98
CA ARG A 231 -9.47 -10.34 2.37
C ARG A 231 -9.79 -8.84 2.47
N MET A 232 -11.05 -8.49 2.72
CA MET A 232 -11.48 -7.10 2.94
C MET A 232 -11.88 -6.88 4.40
N ILE A 233 -12.51 -7.88 5.03
CA ILE A 233 -13.06 -7.82 6.38
C ILE A 233 -12.19 -8.64 7.32
N ASN A 234 -11.51 -7.97 8.27
CA ASN A 234 -10.66 -8.67 9.23
C ASN A 234 -10.41 -7.83 10.48
N ASP A 235 -11.17 -8.08 11.54
CA ASP A 235 -11.07 -7.35 12.81
C ASP A 235 -9.69 -7.49 13.49
N SER A 236 -9.03 -8.65 13.34
CA SER A 236 -7.72 -8.90 13.95
C SER A 236 -6.57 -8.10 13.31
N LYS A 237 -6.82 -7.45 12.17
CA LYS A 237 -5.87 -6.61 11.43
C LYS A 237 -6.21 -5.12 11.51
N ILE A 238 -7.07 -4.74 12.44
CA ILE A 238 -7.43 -3.36 12.73
C ILE A 238 -6.96 -3.07 14.15
N SER A 239 -6.12 -2.05 14.32
CA SER A 239 -5.69 -1.55 15.63
C SER A 239 -6.70 -0.52 16.15
N ASP A 240 -6.57 0.73 15.67
CA ASP A 240 -7.41 1.85 16.10
C ASP A 240 -8.39 2.28 14.99
N HIS A 241 -7.95 2.23 13.75
CA HIS A 241 -8.73 2.67 12.60
C HIS A 241 -8.71 1.63 11.48
N HIS A 242 -9.83 1.50 10.78
CA HIS A 242 -9.93 0.67 9.58
C HIS A 242 -9.25 1.35 8.36
N ALA A 243 -9.22 0.65 7.24
CA ALA A 243 -8.68 1.15 5.98
C ALA A 243 -9.32 2.46 5.51
N ILE A 244 -8.60 3.20 4.68
CA ILE A 244 -9.07 4.43 4.04
C ILE A 244 -10.12 4.08 2.98
N ILE A 245 -11.34 4.59 3.16
CA ILE A 245 -12.44 4.48 2.22
C ILE A 245 -13.16 5.82 2.06
N VAL A 246 -14.07 5.91 1.10
CA VAL A 246 -14.95 7.09 0.98
C VAL A 246 -16.01 7.09 2.07
N THR A 247 -16.53 8.29 2.38
CA THR A 247 -17.66 8.47 3.29
C THR A 247 -18.97 8.67 2.52
N GLU A 248 -20.08 8.68 3.24
CA GLU A 248 -21.41 8.97 2.70
C GLU A 248 -21.54 10.36 2.05
N ASN A 249 -20.67 11.30 2.43
CA ASN A 249 -20.67 12.66 1.88
C ASN A 249 -20.30 12.70 0.40
N ILE A 250 -19.68 11.65 -0.14
CA ILE A 250 -19.28 11.58 -1.56
C ILE A 250 -20.48 11.78 -2.50
N LYS A 251 -21.66 11.33 -2.08
CA LYS A 251 -22.90 11.38 -2.86
C LYS A 251 -23.38 12.80 -3.17
N ASN A 252 -23.18 13.73 -2.24
CA ASN A 252 -23.72 15.08 -2.32
C ASN A 252 -22.64 16.17 -2.47
N HIS A 253 -21.37 15.76 -2.59
CA HIS A 253 -20.26 16.70 -2.66
C HIS A 253 -20.01 17.13 -4.10
N ASP A 254 -19.86 18.44 -4.31
CA ASP A 254 -19.43 18.98 -5.59
C ASP A 254 -17.93 18.75 -5.81
N LEU A 255 -17.59 17.62 -6.42
CA LEU A 255 -16.21 17.23 -6.70
C LEU A 255 -15.47 18.20 -7.64
N SER A 256 -16.18 19.11 -8.32
CA SER A 256 -15.54 20.11 -9.19
C SER A 256 -14.69 21.10 -8.40
N LYS A 257 -15.07 21.36 -7.13
CA LYS A 257 -14.38 22.27 -6.22
C LYS A 257 -13.08 21.73 -5.62
N LEU A 258 -12.84 20.44 -5.73
CA LEU A 258 -11.60 19.85 -5.28
C LEU A 258 -10.42 20.29 -6.14
N SER A 259 -9.28 20.53 -5.51
CA SER A 259 -8.02 20.71 -6.23
C SER A 259 -7.66 19.47 -7.06
N VAL A 260 -6.82 19.64 -8.08
CA VAL A 260 -6.34 18.51 -8.89
C VAL A 260 -5.69 17.41 -8.04
N ARG A 261 -4.95 17.80 -7.01
CA ARG A 261 -4.27 16.87 -6.11
C ARG A 261 -5.26 16.08 -5.25
N GLU A 262 -6.29 16.74 -4.71
CA GLU A 262 -7.37 16.07 -3.97
C GLU A 262 -8.15 15.11 -4.86
N LYS A 263 -8.47 15.51 -6.09
CA LYS A 263 -9.10 14.63 -7.09
C LYS A 263 -8.27 13.39 -7.38
N ASN A 264 -6.95 13.53 -7.53
CA ASN A 264 -6.05 12.44 -7.79
C ASN A 264 -6.00 11.43 -6.63
N ILE A 265 -5.89 11.90 -5.39
CA ILE A 265 -5.89 11.02 -4.21
C ILE A 265 -7.25 10.36 -4.02
N LEU A 266 -8.34 11.10 -4.17
CA LEU A 266 -9.70 10.55 -4.10
C LEU A 266 -9.94 9.50 -5.21
N HIS A 267 -9.44 9.74 -6.41
CA HIS A 267 -9.49 8.78 -7.53
C HIS A 267 -8.77 7.47 -7.19
N LEU A 268 -7.59 7.52 -6.57
CA LEU A 268 -6.89 6.31 -6.12
C LEU A 268 -7.74 5.53 -5.11
N ILE A 269 -8.31 6.21 -4.13
CA ILE A 269 -9.11 5.57 -3.08
C ILE A 269 -10.36 4.91 -3.67
N ILE A 270 -11.11 5.61 -4.52
CA ILE A 270 -12.30 5.08 -5.17
C ILE A 270 -11.95 3.87 -6.05
N THR A 271 -10.95 4.02 -6.91
CA THR A 271 -10.51 2.93 -7.80
C THR A 271 -10.06 1.70 -7.01
N ARG A 272 -9.35 1.91 -5.91
CA ARG A 272 -8.92 0.83 -5.01
C ARG A 272 -10.12 0.11 -4.38
N MET A 273 -11.14 0.84 -3.95
CA MET A 273 -12.36 0.26 -3.40
C MET A 273 -13.09 -0.59 -4.44
N LEU A 274 -13.25 -0.09 -5.67
CA LEU A 274 -13.87 -0.85 -6.78
C LEU A 274 -13.07 -2.12 -7.10
N CYS A 275 -11.74 -2.03 -7.19
CA CYS A 275 -10.88 -3.19 -7.40
C CYS A 275 -10.96 -4.20 -6.24
N ALA A 276 -11.10 -3.74 -5.00
CA ALA A 276 -11.14 -4.60 -3.83
C ALA A 276 -12.43 -5.43 -3.72
N VAL A 277 -13.53 -5.00 -4.31
CA VAL A 277 -14.80 -5.76 -4.37
C VAL A 277 -14.97 -6.58 -5.66
N ALA A 278 -14.09 -6.42 -6.63
CA ALA A 278 -14.12 -7.17 -7.89
C ALA A 278 -13.82 -8.66 -7.68
N LYS A 279 -14.03 -9.48 -8.69
CA LYS A 279 -13.57 -10.88 -8.71
C LYS A 279 -12.06 -10.92 -8.98
N PRO A 280 -11.33 -11.96 -8.49
CA PRO A 280 -9.94 -12.17 -8.87
C PRO A 280 -9.79 -12.28 -10.40
N PHE A 281 -8.70 -11.74 -10.93
CA PHE A 281 -8.37 -11.89 -12.34
C PHE A 281 -7.82 -13.31 -12.59
N ARG A 282 -8.48 -14.10 -13.42
CA ARG A 282 -8.09 -15.45 -13.75
C ARG A 282 -7.48 -15.51 -15.15
N TYR A 283 -6.43 -16.27 -15.29
CA TYR A 283 -5.76 -16.48 -16.55
C TYR A 283 -5.15 -17.89 -16.62
N ASN A 284 -4.94 -18.36 -17.83
CA ASN A 284 -4.25 -19.63 -18.06
C ASN A 284 -2.77 -19.35 -18.32
N GLU A 285 -1.90 -20.02 -17.57
CA GLU A 285 -0.48 -20.05 -17.82
C GLU A 285 -0.14 -21.41 -18.43
N THR A 286 0.40 -21.40 -19.65
CA THR A 286 0.85 -22.60 -20.34
C THR A 286 2.38 -22.61 -20.33
N SER A 287 2.97 -23.71 -19.87
CA SER A 287 4.41 -23.92 -19.77
C SER A 287 4.82 -25.29 -20.29
#